data_23bef98b839cc9902c7848eeafe9cbc8
#
_entry.id   23bef98b839cc9902c7848eeafe9cbc8
#
_cell.length_a   1.000
_cell.length_b   1.000
_cell.length_c   1.000
_cell.angle_alpha   90.00
_cell.angle_beta   90.00
_cell.angle_gamma   90.00
#
_symmetry.space_group_name_H-M   'P 1'
#
loop_
_entity.id
_entity.type
_entity.pdbx_description
1 polymer ?
#
loop_
_entity_poly.entity_id
_entity_poly.type
_entity_poly.pdbx_seq_one_letter_code
_entity_poly.pdbx_strand_id
1 'polypeptide(L)'
;QCSQTAKGTGCTVSGVCGKNATVARLQDNLIFTLKGISAYNYNANVLGKKDPEIDAFLTKGLYTTLTNVNFDAQDLVGLALEAGKVSVDVMRLLKDAHIEAYGEPQPVEVKVGAQEGPAIIVTGHDLKALEELLKQVEGTDIKVYTHSEMLPAHGYPGLNKYENLAGQLGGAWHDQRAIFKKYNAAIVGTSNCVLPAHEDYKQRMFTMDVAKLEDVKTIENYDFSEVIECAKSLGSLEAEELTTVTTGWSAGAVIEHADAIKKLVLEGKISRFFVVGGCDKASKQNNYYREF
;
A
#
# COMPACT_ATOMS: atom_id res chain seq x y z
N GLN A 1 -18.64 12.81 12.53
CA GLN A 1 -19.10 14.19 12.85
C GLN A 1 -20.10 14.65 11.80
N CYS A 2 -20.88 15.67 12.14
CA CYS A 2 -21.84 16.31 11.23
C CYS A 2 -21.66 17.84 11.25
N SER A 3 -22.45 18.58 10.44
CA SER A 3 -22.38 20.04 10.37
C SER A 3 -22.95 20.76 11.60
N GLN A 4 -23.72 20.07 12.44
CA GLN A 4 -24.37 20.65 13.63
C GLN A 4 -23.43 20.65 14.83
N THR A 5 -22.52 21.61 14.88
CA THR A 5 -21.54 21.78 15.94
C THR A 5 -21.59 23.17 16.54
N ALA A 6 -21.20 23.30 17.82
CA ALA A 6 -21.34 24.54 18.60
C ALA A 6 -20.68 25.77 17.98
N LYS A 7 -19.60 25.60 17.22
CA LYS A 7 -18.83 26.67 16.56
C LYS A 7 -18.65 26.49 15.05
N GLY A 8 -19.34 25.56 14.43
CA GLY A 8 -19.20 25.27 13.00
C GLY A 8 -17.82 24.69 12.59
N THR A 9 -17.00 24.27 13.55
CA THR A 9 -15.63 23.76 13.34
C THR A 9 -15.48 22.27 13.67
N GLY A 10 -16.50 21.47 13.44
CA GLY A 10 -16.58 20.10 13.92
C GLY A 10 -16.87 20.03 15.44
N CYS A 11 -16.82 18.84 16.03
CA CYS A 11 -17.04 18.67 17.48
C CYS A 11 -15.79 18.98 18.31
N THR A 12 -15.06 20.04 17.98
CA THR A 12 -13.85 20.46 18.70
C THR A 12 -14.15 20.99 20.11
N VAL A 13 -15.36 21.49 20.32
CA VAL A 13 -15.90 21.93 21.61
C VAL A 13 -17.04 20.99 22.02
N SER A 14 -18.14 21.01 21.26
CA SER A 14 -19.27 20.08 21.41
C SER A 14 -20.12 20.01 20.16
N GLY A 15 -20.81 18.89 19.97
CA GLY A 15 -21.91 18.78 19.01
C GLY A 15 -23.19 19.38 19.59
N VAL A 16 -24.12 19.83 18.72
CA VAL A 16 -25.49 20.25 19.13
C VAL A 16 -26.22 19.08 19.80
N CYS A 17 -25.90 17.83 19.46
CA CYS A 17 -26.40 16.60 20.10
C CYS A 17 -25.89 16.35 21.52
N GLY A 18 -25.00 17.19 22.06
CA GLY A 18 -24.38 17.02 23.37
C GLY A 18 -23.06 16.23 23.36
N LYS A 19 -22.59 15.76 22.22
CA LYS A 19 -21.29 15.09 22.10
C LYS A 19 -20.17 16.03 22.51
N ASN A 20 -19.33 15.63 23.45
CA ASN A 20 -18.15 16.39 23.85
C ASN A 20 -16.93 16.11 22.93
N ALA A 21 -15.91 16.94 23.06
CA ALA A 21 -14.71 16.82 22.22
C ALA A 21 -13.94 15.50 22.41
N THR A 22 -13.95 14.92 23.61
CA THR A 22 -13.27 13.64 23.89
C THR A 22 -13.94 12.50 23.14
N VAL A 23 -15.26 12.37 23.24
CA VAL A 23 -16.04 11.35 22.52
C VAL A 23 -15.86 11.51 21.00
N ALA A 24 -15.89 12.76 20.50
CA ALA A 24 -15.68 13.01 19.07
C ALA A 24 -14.32 12.52 18.58
N ARG A 25 -13.25 12.79 19.32
CA ARG A 25 -11.89 12.34 18.99
C ARG A 25 -11.74 10.83 19.05
N LEU A 26 -12.35 10.17 20.05
CA LEU A 26 -12.32 8.71 20.14
C LEU A 26 -13.04 8.05 18.96
N GLN A 27 -14.18 8.60 18.54
CA GLN A 27 -14.88 8.13 17.33
C GLN A 27 -14.06 8.37 16.06
N ASP A 28 -13.40 9.51 15.92
CA ASP A 28 -12.53 9.80 14.77
C ASP A 28 -11.33 8.83 14.72
N ASN A 29 -10.72 8.51 15.87
CA ASN A 29 -9.66 7.51 15.95
C ASN A 29 -10.16 6.11 15.57
N LEU A 30 -11.35 5.73 16.04
CA LEU A 30 -11.95 4.44 15.66
C LEU A 30 -12.21 4.37 14.16
N ILE A 31 -12.78 5.41 13.55
CA ILE A 31 -13.00 5.49 12.10
C ILE A 31 -11.66 5.35 11.35
N PHE A 32 -10.61 6.00 11.84
CA PHE A 32 -9.29 5.92 11.21
C PHE A 32 -8.75 4.48 11.21
N THR A 33 -8.88 3.77 12.32
CA THR A 33 -8.49 2.36 12.43
C THR A 33 -9.34 1.46 11.54
N LEU A 34 -10.66 1.66 11.53
CA LEU A 34 -11.58 0.90 10.69
C LEU A 34 -11.28 1.03 9.19
N LYS A 35 -10.82 2.20 8.72
CA LYS A 35 -10.37 2.37 7.34
C LYS A 35 -9.20 1.45 6.99
N GLY A 36 -8.22 1.33 7.89
CA GLY A 36 -7.08 0.43 7.72
C GLY A 36 -7.52 -1.03 7.66
N ILE A 37 -8.34 -1.47 8.63
CA ILE A 37 -8.89 -2.84 8.65
C ILE A 37 -9.67 -3.13 7.36
N SER A 38 -10.52 -2.18 6.92
CA SER A 38 -11.31 -2.33 5.70
C SER A 38 -10.44 -2.49 4.45
N ALA A 39 -9.33 -1.76 4.35
CA ALA A 39 -8.42 -1.85 3.21
C ALA A 39 -7.75 -3.23 3.12
N TYR A 40 -7.25 -3.75 4.24
CA TYR A 40 -6.66 -5.09 4.29
C TYR A 40 -7.72 -6.17 4.02
N ASN A 41 -8.90 -6.06 4.64
CA ASN A 41 -10.00 -7.01 4.45
C ASN A 41 -10.49 -7.04 3.00
N TYR A 42 -10.59 -5.87 2.37
CA TYR A 42 -10.97 -5.76 0.95
C TYR A 42 -10.00 -6.53 0.05
N ASN A 43 -8.69 -6.31 0.21
CA ASN A 43 -7.69 -6.99 -0.60
C ASN A 43 -7.64 -8.51 -0.35
N ALA A 44 -7.87 -8.96 0.90
CA ALA A 44 -8.02 -10.39 1.20
C ALA A 44 -9.25 -11.00 0.52
N ASN A 45 -10.37 -10.27 0.55
CA ASN A 45 -11.63 -10.69 -0.08
C ASN A 45 -11.51 -10.80 -1.61
N VAL A 46 -10.78 -9.89 -2.26
CA VAL A 46 -10.49 -9.95 -3.71
C VAL A 46 -9.72 -11.23 -4.07
N LEU A 47 -8.88 -11.72 -3.17
CA LEU A 47 -8.16 -13.01 -3.31
C LEU A 47 -8.97 -14.22 -2.81
N GLY A 48 -10.25 -14.03 -2.46
CA GLY A 48 -11.14 -15.10 -2.05
C GLY A 48 -11.07 -15.49 -0.57
N LYS A 49 -10.27 -14.80 0.24
CA LYS A 49 -10.18 -15.03 1.70
C LYS A 49 -11.12 -14.09 2.46
N LYS A 50 -11.97 -14.68 3.29
CA LYS A 50 -12.98 -13.96 4.08
C LYS A 50 -12.95 -14.41 5.53
N ASP A 51 -13.17 -13.45 6.44
CA ASP A 51 -13.37 -13.71 7.85
C ASP A 51 -14.63 -12.98 8.35
N PRO A 52 -15.72 -13.72 8.66
CA PRO A 52 -16.98 -13.14 9.11
C PRO A 52 -16.86 -12.34 10.43
N GLU A 53 -15.89 -12.66 11.29
CA GLU A 53 -15.69 -11.94 12.54
C GLU A 53 -15.12 -10.54 12.29
N ILE A 54 -14.21 -10.42 11.31
CA ILE A 54 -13.68 -9.13 10.85
C ILE A 54 -14.80 -8.30 10.24
N ASP A 55 -15.63 -8.88 9.36
CA ASP A 55 -16.77 -8.19 8.74
C ASP A 55 -17.79 -7.71 9.79
N ALA A 56 -18.10 -8.55 10.77
CA ALA A 56 -19.00 -8.22 11.88
C ALA A 56 -18.43 -7.06 12.71
N PHE A 57 -17.12 -7.10 13.03
CA PHE A 57 -16.46 -6.02 13.76
C PHE A 57 -16.48 -4.70 12.99
N LEU A 58 -16.18 -4.72 11.69
CA LEU A 58 -16.24 -3.52 10.84
C LEU A 58 -17.64 -2.91 10.85
N THR A 59 -18.67 -3.74 10.73
CA THR A 59 -20.07 -3.30 10.79
C THR A 59 -20.42 -2.70 12.15
N LYS A 60 -20.08 -3.37 13.25
CA LYS A 60 -20.26 -2.87 14.62
C LYS A 60 -19.54 -1.54 14.86
N GLY A 61 -18.27 -1.48 14.46
CA GLY A 61 -17.44 -0.29 14.64
C GLY A 61 -17.99 0.92 13.87
N LEU A 62 -18.34 0.75 12.59
CA LEU A 62 -18.97 1.81 11.79
C LEU A 62 -20.29 2.27 12.40
N TYR A 63 -21.17 1.34 12.81
CA TYR A 63 -22.45 1.67 13.45
C TYR A 63 -22.24 2.49 14.73
N THR A 64 -21.27 2.11 15.56
CA THR A 64 -20.94 2.81 16.80
C THR A 64 -20.52 4.26 16.59
N THR A 65 -19.93 4.58 15.44
CA THR A 65 -19.48 5.94 15.11
C THR A 65 -20.56 6.83 14.52
N LEU A 66 -21.76 6.32 14.26
CA LEU A 66 -22.86 7.14 13.76
C LEU A 66 -23.23 8.23 14.77
N THR A 67 -23.75 9.34 14.24
CA THR A 67 -24.21 10.45 15.07
C THR A 67 -25.28 10.00 16.05
N ASN A 68 -25.11 10.36 17.33
CA ASN A 68 -26.05 10.08 18.44
C ASN A 68 -26.22 8.60 18.81
N VAL A 69 -25.28 7.74 18.48
CA VAL A 69 -25.35 6.31 18.84
C VAL A 69 -24.60 6.02 20.14
N ASN A 70 -23.32 6.38 20.22
CA ASN A 70 -22.48 6.06 21.36
C ASN A 70 -21.79 7.32 21.92
N PHE A 71 -22.05 7.63 23.19
CA PHE A 71 -21.45 8.75 23.93
C PHE A 71 -20.54 8.27 25.07
N ASP A 72 -20.39 6.95 25.26
CA ASP A 72 -19.56 6.39 26.32
C ASP A 72 -18.09 6.35 25.89
N ALA A 73 -17.28 7.19 26.54
CA ALA A 73 -15.85 7.27 26.26
C ALA A 73 -15.10 5.99 26.62
N GLN A 74 -15.52 5.25 27.66
CA GLN A 74 -14.85 4.01 28.06
C GLN A 74 -15.14 2.88 27.07
N ASP A 75 -16.39 2.78 26.61
CA ASP A 75 -16.76 1.84 25.56
C ASP A 75 -16.00 2.11 24.26
N LEU A 76 -15.89 3.38 23.85
CA LEU A 76 -15.12 3.76 22.66
C LEU A 76 -13.62 3.44 22.78
N VAL A 77 -13.03 3.57 23.96
CA VAL A 77 -11.66 3.10 24.24
C VAL A 77 -11.58 1.58 24.12
N GLY A 78 -12.54 0.85 24.68
CA GLY A 78 -12.64 -0.61 24.53
C GLY A 78 -12.69 -1.04 23.06
N LEU A 79 -13.53 -0.39 22.27
CA LEU A 79 -13.64 -0.63 20.82
C LEU A 79 -12.35 -0.30 20.07
N ALA A 80 -11.63 0.75 20.46
CA ALA A 80 -10.35 1.08 19.84
C ALA A 80 -9.27 0.01 20.13
N LEU A 81 -9.26 -0.56 21.33
CA LEU A 81 -8.39 -1.68 21.68
C LEU A 81 -8.78 -2.97 20.93
N GLU A 82 -10.07 -3.25 20.82
CA GLU A 82 -10.61 -4.36 20.02
C GLU A 82 -10.21 -4.19 18.54
N ALA A 83 -10.32 -2.98 17.99
CA ALA A 83 -9.87 -2.66 16.64
C ALA A 83 -8.37 -2.93 16.43
N GLY A 84 -7.54 -2.64 17.45
CA GLY A 84 -6.11 -2.99 17.42
C GLY A 84 -5.89 -4.49 17.29
N LYS A 85 -6.65 -5.32 18.02
CA LYS A 85 -6.60 -6.78 17.92
C LYS A 85 -7.06 -7.26 16.53
N VAL A 86 -8.21 -6.79 16.06
CA VAL A 86 -8.74 -7.14 14.73
C VAL A 86 -7.79 -6.69 13.61
N SER A 87 -7.04 -5.61 13.80
CA SER A 87 -6.00 -5.20 12.85
C SER A 87 -4.91 -6.27 12.68
N VAL A 88 -4.51 -6.95 13.74
CA VAL A 88 -3.55 -8.07 13.66
C VAL A 88 -4.16 -9.26 12.91
N ASP A 89 -5.43 -9.57 13.18
CA ASP A 89 -6.11 -10.69 12.54
C ASP A 89 -6.30 -10.45 11.03
N VAL A 90 -6.69 -9.25 10.62
CA VAL A 90 -6.82 -8.91 9.19
C VAL A 90 -5.49 -8.87 8.46
N MET A 91 -4.42 -8.41 9.11
CA MET A 91 -3.07 -8.48 8.51
C MET A 91 -2.63 -9.93 8.28
N ARG A 92 -2.96 -10.83 9.22
CA ARG A 92 -2.71 -12.27 9.06
C ARG A 92 -3.54 -12.84 7.91
N LEU A 93 -4.83 -12.51 7.84
CA LEU A 93 -5.73 -12.94 6.76
C LEU A 93 -5.17 -12.55 5.38
N LEU A 94 -4.76 -11.29 5.22
CA LEU A 94 -4.20 -10.82 3.95
C LEU A 94 -2.86 -11.47 3.63
N LYS A 95 -1.96 -11.61 4.64
CA LYS A 95 -0.69 -12.32 4.45
C LYS A 95 -0.93 -13.75 3.94
N ASP A 96 -1.84 -14.48 4.58
CA ASP A 96 -2.15 -15.85 4.20
C ASP A 96 -2.81 -15.93 2.81
N ALA A 97 -3.62 -14.94 2.44
CA ALA A 97 -4.17 -14.82 1.09
C ALA A 97 -3.07 -14.60 0.03
N HIS A 98 -2.11 -13.73 0.31
CA HIS A 98 -0.97 -13.49 -0.58
C HIS A 98 -0.07 -14.72 -0.73
N ILE A 99 0.23 -15.42 0.37
CA ILE A 99 1.05 -16.63 0.35
C ILE A 99 0.36 -17.75 -0.46
N GLU A 100 -0.95 -17.92 -0.29
CA GLU A 100 -1.71 -18.91 -1.05
C GLU A 100 -1.75 -18.56 -2.54
N ALA A 101 -1.91 -17.30 -2.89
CA ALA A 101 -2.00 -16.86 -4.29
C ALA A 101 -0.64 -16.83 -4.99
N TYR A 102 0.43 -16.40 -4.30
CA TYR A 102 1.71 -16.05 -4.93
C TYR A 102 2.92 -16.82 -4.39
N GLY A 103 2.75 -17.64 -3.36
CA GLY A 103 3.82 -18.34 -2.66
C GLY A 103 4.43 -17.52 -1.53
N GLU A 104 5.18 -18.19 -0.65
CA GLU A 104 5.92 -17.52 0.45
C GLU A 104 7.01 -16.61 -0.15
N PRO A 105 7.07 -15.32 0.24
CA PRO A 105 8.12 -14.43 -0.25
C PRO A 105 9.51 -14.93 0.11
N GLN A 106 10.41 -14.83 -0.85
CA GLN A 106 11.81 -15.22 -0.71
C GLN A 106 12.72 -14.02 -0.98
N PRO A 107 13.88 -13.94 -0.33
CA PRO A 107 14.86 -12.90 -0.62
C PRO A 107 15.27 -12.92 -2.09
N VAL A 108 15.17 -11.77 -2.74
CA VAL A 108 15.49 -11.59 -4.15
C VAL A 108 16.18 -10.25 -4.38
N GLU A 109 17.17 -10.23 -5.27
CA GLU A 109 17.75 -8.98 -5.77
C GLU A 109 16.87 -8.40 -6.86
N VAL A 110 16.51 -7.14 -6.72
CA VAL A 110 15.68 -6.38 -7.66
C VAL A 110 16.53 -5.30 -8.31
N LYS A 111 16.53 -5.25 -9.62
CA LYS A 111 17.18 -4.19 -10.40
C LYS A 111 16.47 -2.86 -10.16
N VAL A 112 17.24 -1.80 -9.95
CA VAL A 112 16.75 -0.43 -9.82
C VAL A 112 17.35 0.41 -10.93
N GLY A 113 16.49 0.98 -11.76
CA GLY A 113 16.85 1.74 -12.95
C GLY A 113 16.11 1.26 -14.20
N ALA A 114 16.04 2.10 -15.21
CA ALA A 114 15.36 1.79 -16.46
C ALA A 114 16.20 0.85 -17.35
N GLN A 115 15.53 -0.08 -18.00
CA GLN A 115 16.05 -0.89 -19.09
C GLN A 115 15.40 -0.44 -20.39
N GLU A 116 16.05 -0.64 -21.51
CA GLU A 116 15.52 -0.30 -22.83
C GLU A 116 14.19 -1.04 -23.11
N GLY A 117 13.20 -0.33 -23.59
CA GLY A 117 11.89 -0.85 -23.99
C GLY A 117 10.71 0.01 -23.54
N PRO A 118 9.51 -0.24 -24.09
CA PRO A 118 8.27 0.35 -23.61
C PRO A 118 8.03 -0.03 -22.14
N ALA A 119 7.46 0.89 -21.36
CA ALA A 119 7.39 0.68 -19.93
C ALA A 119 6.05 1.06 -19.29
N ILE A 120 5.70 0.32 -18.23
CA ILE A 120 4.58 0.60 -17.33
C ILE A 120 5.14 0.66 -15.90
N ILE A 121 4.81 1.72 -15.15
CA ILE A 121 5.16 1.87 -13.74
C ILE A 121 3.90 1.58 -12.93
N VAL A 122 3.98 0.62 -12.00
CA VAL A 122 2.87 0.27 -11.09
C VAL A 122 3.21 0.72 -9.68
N THR A 123 2.32 1.47 -9.06
CA THR A 123 2.45 1.95 -7.68
C THR A 123 1.23 1.60 -6.85
N GLY A 124 1.39 1.56 -5.52
CA GLY A 124 0.36 1.18 -4.57
C GLY A 124 0.66 -0.16 -3.90
N HIS A 125 -0.38 -0.95 -3.57
CA HIS A 125 -0.23 -2.17 -2.76
C HIS A 125 -1.01 -3.37 -3.32
N ASP A 126 -1.75 -3.22 -4.42
CA ASP A 126 -2.60 -4.27 -4.95
C ASP A 126 -1.80 -5.25 -5.82
N LEU A 127 -1.46 -6.41 -5.24
CA LEU A 127 -0.74 -7.47 -5.92
C LEU A 127 -1.60 -8.20 -6.97
N LYS A 128 -2.93 -8.20 -6.80
CA LYS A 128 -3.84 -8.78 -7.80
C LYS A 128 -3.83 -7.96 -9.09
N ALA A 129 -3.86 -6.64 -8.96
CA ALA A 129 -3.74 -5.75 -10.11
C ALA A 129 -2.41 -5.94 -10.84
N LEU A 130 -1.31 -6.05 -10.09
CA LEU A 130 0.00 -6.31 -10.69
C LEU A 130 0.02 -7.66 -11.43
N GLU A 131 -0.51 -8.72 -10.83
CA GLU A 131 -0.61 -10.04 -11.48
C GLU A 131 -1.39 -9.99 -12.78
N GLU A 132 -2.58 -9.37 -12.79
CA GLU A 132 -3.42 -9.28 -13.98
C GLU A 132 -2.78 -8.45 -15.09
N LEU A 133 -2.05 -7.38 -14.75
CA LEU A 133 -1.24 -6.64 -15.70
C LEU A 133 -0.12 -7.52 -16.29
N LEU A 134 0.63 -8.23 -15.43
CA LEU A 134 1.73 -9.09 -15.87
C LEU A 134 1.25 -10.19 -16.82
N LYS A 135 0.09 -10.78 -16.56
CA LYS A 135 -0.54 -11.75 -17.49
C LYS A 135 -0.86 -11.15 -18.85
N GLN A 136 -1.32 -9.88 -18.89
CA GLN A 136 -1.73 -9.24 -20.16
C GLN A 136 -0.53 -8.74 -20.98
N VAL A 137 0.61 -8.51 -20.36
CA VAL A 137 1.84 -8.12 -21.09
C VAL A 137 2.79 -9.30 -21.35
N GLU A 138 2.46 -10.51 -20.88
CA GLU A 138 3.28 -11.70 -21.06
C GLU A 138 3.58 -11.94 -22.55
N GLY A 139 4.83 -12.22 -22.88
CA GLY A 139 5.28 -12.42 -24.25
C GLY A 139 5.43 -11.15 -25.13
N THR A 140 5.25 -9.96 -24.51
CA THR A 140 5.54 -8.67 -25.17
C THR A 140 6.90 -8.15 -24.71
N ASP A 141 7.39 -7.08 -25.34
CA ASP A 141 8.61 -6.37 -24.98
C ASP A 141 8.41 -5.32 -23.86
N ILE A 142 7.18 -5.15 -23.37
CA ILE A 142 6.83 -4.15 -22.35
C ILE A 142 7.49 -4.53 -21.01
N LYS A 143 8.19 -3.57 -20.43
CA LYS A 143 8.81 -3.66 -19.10
C LYS A 143 7.84 -3.13 -18.04
N VAL A 144 7.53 -3.95 -17.04
CA VAL A 144 6.72 -3.53 -15.88
C VAL A 144 7.65 -3.26 -14.70
N TYR A 145 7.56 -2.07 -14.15
CA TYR A 145 8.33 -1.64 -13.00
C TYR A 145 7.42 -1.40 -11.81
N THR A 146 7.85 -1.87 -10.66
CA THR A 146 7.24 -1.43 -9.40
C THR A 146 7.77 -0.05 -9.00
N HIS A 147 7.00 0.66 -8.18
CA HIS A 147 7.42 1.91 -7.57
C HIS A 147 7.02 1.92 -6.09
N SER A 148 7.90 2.47 -5.23
CA SER A 148 7.65 2.67 -3.81
C SER A 148 7.28 1.37 -3.08
N GLU A 149 6.14 1.34 -2.42
CA GLU A 149 5.65 0.25 -1.55
C GLU A 149 5.34 -1.06 -2.32
N MET A 150 5.35 -1.04 -3.65
CA MET A 150 5.16 -2.24 -4.47
C MET A 150 6.45 -3.09 -4.59
N LEU A 151 7.62 -2.58 -4.17
CA LEU A 151 8.90 -3.30 -4.23
C LEU A 151 8.83 -4.73 -3.68
N PRO A 152 8.18 -5.03 -2.53
CA PRO A 152 8.10 -6.38 -1.99
C PRO A 152 7.40 -7.40 -2.88
N ALA A 153 6.65 -6.97 -3.90
CA ALA A 153 6.01 -7.86 -4.87
C ALA A 153 7.01 -8.80 -5.56
N HIS A 154 8.23 -8.33 -5.80
CA HIS A 154 9.30 -9.13 -6.40
C HIS A 154 9.71 -10.35 -5.56
N GLY A 155 9.47 -10.34 -4.26
CA GLY A 155 9.78 -11.47 -3.38
C GLY A 155 8.83 -12.66 -3.55
N TYR A 156 7.65 -12.45 -4.14
CA TYR A 156 6.68 -13.53 -4.33
C TYR A 156 6.98 -14.35 -5.59
N PRO A 157 7.24 -15.68 -5.47
CA PRO A 157 7.57 -16.52 -6.63
C PRO A 157 6.52 -16.49 -7.73
N GLY A 158 5.23 -16.42 -7.35
CA GLY A 158 4.10 -16.33 -8.28
C GLY A 158 4.07 -15.06 -9.12
N LEU A 159 4.71 -13.98 -8.67
CA LEU A 159 4.84 -12.73 -9.41
C LEU A 159 6.22 -12.63 -10.09
N ASN A 160 7.27 -13.04 -9.40
CA ASN A 160 8.65 -12.93 -9.90
C ASN A 160 8.94 -13.85 -11.11
N LYS A 161 8.05 -14.81 -11.38
CA LYS A 161 8.17 -15.68 -12.57
C LYS A 161 7.95 -14.96 -13.91
N TYR A 162 7.32 -13.79 -13.91
CA TYR A 162 7.04 -13.04 -15.13
C TYR A 162 8.26 -12.25 -15.57
N GLU A 163 8.80 -12.55 -16.75
CA GLU A 163 9.98 -11.88 -17.31
C GLU A 163 9.75 -10.37 -17.54
N ASN A 164 8.49 -9.98 -17.73
CA ASN A 164 8.10 -8.58 -17.90
C ASN A 164 8.23 -7.77 -16.60
N LEU A 165 8.31 -8.40 -15.41
CA LEU A 165 8.56 -7.73 -14.13
C LEU A 165 10.04 -7.34 -14.03
N ALA A 166 10.38 -6.19 -14.62
CA ALA A 166 11.75 -5.82 -14.96
C ALA A 166 12.58 -5.27 -13.79
N GLY A 167 11.89 -4.68 -12.78
CA GLY A 167 12.59 -4.08 -11.64
C GLY A 167 11.77 -3.00 -10.94
N GLN A 168 12.49 -2.06 -10.30
CA GLN A 168 11.94 -0.95 -9.52
C GLN A 168 12.39 0.37 -10.12
N LEU A 169 11.50 1.35 -10.23
CA LEU A 169 11.85 2.73 -10.58
C LEU A 169 11.58 3.68 -9.41
N GLY A 170 12.62 4.40 -9.02
CA GLY A 170 12.58 5.38 -7.93
C GLY A 170 12.57 4.77 -6.53
N GLY A 171 12.32 5.62 -5.55
CA GLY A 171 12.35 5.32 -4.12
C GLY A 171 10.98 5.46 -3.47
N ALA A 172 10.88 6.36 -2.49
CA ALA A 172 9.69 6.52 -1.67
C ALA A 172 8.53 7.20 -2.43
N TRP A 173 7.31 7.00 -1.93
CA TRP A 173 6.08 7.56 -2.53
C TRP A 173 6.09 9.08 -2.73
N HIS A 174 6.77 9.82 -1.90
CA HIS A 174 6.84 11.28 -2.00
C HIS A 174 7.69 11.78 -3.18
N ASP A 175 8.49 10.90 -3.78
CA ASP A 175 9.27 11.19 -4.98
C ASP A 175 8.50 10.94 -6.29
N GLN A 176 7.25 10.47 -6.23
CA GLN A 176 6.42 10.12 -7.39
C GLN A 176 6.43 11.18 -8.48
N ARG A 177 6.27 12.45 -8.09
CA ARG A 177 6.21 13.53 -9.10
C ARG A 177 7.49 13.64 -9.92
N ALA A 178 8.64 13.50 -9.27
CA ALA A 178 9.93 13.53 -9.95
C ALA A 178 10.14 12.28 -10.82
N ILE A 179 9.83 11.11 -10.28
CA ILE A 179 9.96 9.82 -10.97
C ILE A 179 9.03 9.73 -12.17
N PHE A 180 7.76 10.08 -11.99
CA PHE A 180 6.78 10.02 -13.09
C PHE A 180 7.01 11.06 -14.18
N LYS A 181 7.69 12.18 -13.88
CA LYS A 181 8.16 13.12 -14.90
C LYS A 181 9.40 12.61 -15.65
N LYS A 182 10.33 12.00 -14.91
CA LYS A 182 11.59 11.50 -15.48
C LYS A 182 11.37 10.40 -16.51
N TYR A 183 10.53 9.42 -16.20
CA TYR A 183 10.32 8.25 -17.05
C TYR A 183 9.08 8.41 -17.92
N ASN A 184 9.25 8.37 -19.24
CA ASN A 184 8.15 8.43 -20.20
C ASN A 184 7.46 7.06 -20.33
N ALA A 185 6.82 6.62 -19.26
CA ALA A 185 6.15 5.33 -19.14
C ALA A 185 4.66 5.52 -18.82
N ALA A 186 3.80 4.57 -19.15
CA ALA A 186 2.44 4.54 -18.63
C ALA A 186 2.48 4.27 -17.11
N ILE A 187 1.54 4.85 -16.36
CA ILE A 187 1.55 4.80 -14.90
C ILE A 187 0.22 4.22 -14.42
N VAL A 188 0.28 3.23 -13.53
CA VAL A 188 -0.88 2.62 -12.89
C VAL A 188 -0.83 2.85 -11.38
N GLY A 189 -1.79 3.59 -10.86
CA GLY A 189 -2.03 3.75 -9.42
C GLY A 189 -3.08 2.77 -8.94
N THR A 190 -2.67 1.78 -8.13
CA THR A 190 -3.56 0.68 -7.71
C THR A 190 -4.27 0.93 -6.39
N SER A 191 -3.63 1.61 -5.47
CA SER A 191 -4.16 1.90 -4.13
C SER A 191 -3.53 3.16 -3.54
N ASN A 192 -3.57 3.32 -2.22
CA ASN A 192 -2.96 4.46 -1.53
C ASN A 192 -1.48 4.62 -1.83
N CYS A 193 -0.94 5.76 -1.38
CA CYS A 193 0.30 6.41 -1.79
C CYS A 193 0.27 6.86 -3.25
N VAL A 194 -0.91 7.23 -3.77
CA VAL A 194 -1.08 7.89 -5.08
C VAL A 194 -1.28 9.38 -4.84
N LEU A 195 -0.41 10.21 -5.39
CA LEU A 195 -0.51 11.67 -5.33
C LEU A 195 -1.40 12.21 -6.45
N PRO A 196 -2.03 13.39 -6.29
CA PRO A 196 -2.69 14.08 -7.37
C PRO A 196 -1.79 14.19 -8.59
N ALA A 197 -2.31 13.80 -9.75
CA ALA A 197 -1.56 13.77 -11.00
C ALA A 197 -1.10 15.16 -11.40
N HIS A 198 0.14 15.27 -11.92
CA HIS A 198 0.66 16.50 -12.47
C HIS A 198 0.43 16.53 -13.99
N GLU A 199 0.24 17.73 -14.57
CA GLU A 199 -0.04 17.91 -15.99
C GLU A 199 0.99 17.23 -16.91
N ASP A 200 2.25 17.13 -16.49
CA ASP A 200 3.33 16.53 -17.30
C ASP A 200 3.14 15.01 -17.53
N TYR A 201 2.36 14.32 -16.69
CA TYR A 201 2.17 12.86 -16.82
C TYR A 201 0.72 12.40 -16.67
N LYS A 202 -0.21 13.30 -16.35
CA LYS A 202 -1.62 13.01 -16.14
C LYS A 202 -2.25 12.21 -17.29
N GLN A 203 -1.90 12.53 -18.53
CA GLN A 203 -2.46 11.91 -19.74
C GLN A 203 -2.04 10.44 -19.95
N ARG A 204 -1.00 9.99 -19.26
CA ARG A 204 -0.49 8.62 -19.28
C ARG A 204 -0.57 7.93 -17.92
N MET A 205 -1.35 8.50 -17.00
CA MET A 205 -1.64 7.94 -15.70
C MET A 205 -3.05 7.35 -15.69
N PHE A 206 -3.15 6.19 -15.05
CA PHE A 206 -4.38 5.45 -14.85
C PHE A 206 -4.49 5.09 -13.37
N THR A 207 -5.71 5.04 -12.88
CA THR A 207 -6.02 4.56 -11.53
C THR A 207 -7.00 3.41 -11.62
N MET A 208 -7.18 2.66 -10.56
CA MET A 208 -8.10 1.55 -10.58
C MET A 208 -8.81 1.35 -9.25
N ASP A 209 -9.96 0.67 -9.30
CA ASP A 209 -10.77 0.28 -8.18
C ASP A 209 -11.11 1.47 -7.25
N VAL A 210 -10.65 1.41 -6.00
CA VAL A 210 -10.90 2.44 -4.99
C VAL A 210 -9.98 3.66 -5.12
N ALA A 211 -8.85 3.52 -5.82
CA ALA A 211 -7.96 4.63 -6.11
C ALA A 211 -8.51 5.43 -7.30
N LYS A 212 -8.99 6.64 -7.04
CA LYS A 212 -9.51 7.52 -8.09
C LYS A 212 -8.94 8.91 -7.94
N LEU A 213 -8.47 9.47 -9.05
CA LEU A 213 -8.02 10.85 -9.15
C LEU A 213 -8.89 11.61 -10.13
N GLU A 214 -9.08 12.90 -9.86
CA GLU A 214 -9.80 13.80 -10.77
C GLU A 214 -9.07 13.86 -12.12
N ASP A 215 -9.82 13.79 -13.21
CA ASP A 215 -9.32 13.81 -14.59
C ASP A 215 -8.29 12.73 -14.95
N VAL A 216 -8.23 11.62 -14.22
CA VAL A 216 -7.41 10.46 -14.53
C VAL A 216 -8.30 9.29 -14.89
N LYS A 217 -7.96 8.58 -15.96
CA LYS A 217 -8.71 7.41 -16.40
C LYS A 217 -8.71 6.31 -15.33
N THR A 218 -9.86 5.65 -15.17
CA THR A 218 -10.00 4.50 -14.26
C THR A 218 -10.03 3.21 -15.07
N ILE A 219 -9.18 2.26 -14.68
CA ILE A 219 -9.17 0.89 -15.18
C ILE A 219 -10.32 0.14 -14.50
N GLU A 220 -11.14 -0.53 -15.28
CA GLU A 220 -12.26 -1.33 -14.78
C GLU A 220 -12.00 -2.82 -15.06
N ASN A 221 -12.44 -3.69 -14.15
CA ASN A 221 -12.38 -5.14 -14.33
C ASN A 221 -10.98 -5.69 -14.68
N TYR A 222 -9.91 -5.04 -14.24
CA TYR A 222 -8.52 -5.41 -14.56
C TYR A 222 -8.23 -5.44 -16.07
N ASP A 223 -8.92 -4.64 -16.88
CA ASP A 223 -8.61 -4.47 -18.30
C ASP A 223 -7.53 -3.42 -18.51
N PHE A 224 -6.30 -3.85 -18.73
CA PHE A 224 -5.14 -2.99 -18.94
C PHE A 224 -4.87 -2.67 -20.41
N SER A 225 -5.78 -2.96 -21.32
CA SER A 225 -5.58 -2.74 -22.77
C SER A 225 -5.18 -1.30 -23.10
N GLU A 226 -5.86 -0.30 -22.53
CA GLU A 226 -5.52 1.11 -22.75
C GLU A 226 -4.14 1.49 -22.16
N VAL A 227 -3.74 0.91 -21.04
CA VAL A 227 -2.44 1.12 -20.42
C VAL A 227 -1.33 0.57 -21.32
N ILE A 228 -1.55 -0.64 -21.85
CA ILE A 228 -0.62 -1.32 -22.77
C ILE A 228 -0.45 -0.53 -24.07
N GLU A 229 -1.54 -0.06 -24.65
CA GLU A 229 -1.48 0.80 -25.84
C GLU A 229 -0.77 2.13 -25.55
N CYS A 230 -1.06 2.73 -24.41
CA CYS A 230 -0.36 3.94 -23.95
C CYS A 230 1.14 3.69 -23.84
N ALA A 231 1.57 2.61 -23.16
CA ALA A 231 2.98 2.28 -23.02
C ALA A 231 3.68 2.10 -24.38
N LYS A 232 3.06 1.41 -25.33
CA LYS A 232 3.58 1.25 -26.70
C LYS A 232 3.69 2.59 -27.45
N SER A 233 2.71 3.47 -27.29
CA SER A 233 2.69 4.78 -27.98
C SER A 233 3.74 5.76 -27.46
N LEU A 234 4.18 5.60 -26.20
CA LEU A 234 5.21 6.43 -25.55
C LEU A 234 6.63 6.10 -26.02
N GLY A 235 6.81 4.94 -26.66
CA GLY A 235 8.10 4.48 -27.14
C GLY A 235 8.96 3.85 -26.06
N SER A 236 10.24 3.68 -26.33
CA SER A 236 11.21 3.01 -25.46
C SER A 236 11.79 3.96 -24.43
N LEU A 237 11.95 3.49 -23.19
CA LEU A 237 12.86 4.12 -22.25
C LEU A 237 14.32 3.87 -22.69
N GLU A 238 15.20 4.78 -22.34
CA GLU A 238 16.65 4.59 -22.47
C GLU A 238 17.17 3.76 -21.27
N ALA A 239 18.15 2.90 -21.55
CA ALA A 239 18.79 2.11 -20.50
C ALA A 239 19.64 3.01 -19.60
N GLU A 240 19.56 2.75 -18.29
CA GLU A 240 20.36 3.40 -17.26
C GLU A 240 21.38 2.43 -16.67
N GLU A 241 22.34 2.95 -15.91
CA GLU A 241 23.17 2.13 -15.03
C GLU A 241 22.29 1.54 -13.95
N LEU A 242 22.28 0.21 -13.83
CA LEU A 242 21.43 -0.52 -12.89
C LEU A 242 22.14 -0.69 -11.56
N THR A 243 21.42 -0.41 -10.48
CA THR A 243 21.78 -0.85 -9.13
C THR A 243 20.88 -2.00 -8.69
N THR A 244 21.12 -2.59 -7.52
CA THR A 244 20.28 -3.63 -6.96
C THR A 244 19.89 -3.33 -5.52
N VAL A 245 18.71 -3.81 -5.13
CA VAL A 245 18.23 -3.82 -3.74
C VAL A 245 17.67 -5.21 -3.44
N THR A 246 17.79 -5.66 -2.20
CA THR A 246 17.22 -6.94 -1.78
C THR A 246 15.88 -6.72 -1.09
N THR A 247 14.87 -7.50 -1.46
CA THR A 247 13.55 -7.53 -0.82
C THR A 247 13.09 -8.98 -0.61
N GLY A 248 11.89 -9.18 -0.04
CA GLY A 248 11.28 -10.51 0.08
C GLY A 248 11.61 -11.27 1.38
N TRP A 249 12.20 -10.60 2.36
CA TRP A 249 12.45 -11.19 3.67
C TRP A 249 11.14 -11.43 4.44
N SER A 250 10.55 -12.62 4.20
CA SER A 250 9.39 -13.07 5.00
C SER A 250 9.82 -13.50 6.40
N ALA A 251 8.84 -13.66 7.30
CA ALA A 251 9.12 -14.26 8.63
C ALA A 251 9.75 -15.65 8.51
N GLY A 252 9.28 -16.47 7.54
CA GLY A 252 9.86 -17.77 7.24
C GLY A 252 11.33 -17.67 6.84
N ALA A 253 11.64 -16.82 5.87
CA ALA A 253 13.01 -16.60 5.40
C ALA A 253 13.96 -16.10 6.51
N VAL A 254 13.48 -15.24 7.42
CA VAL A 254 14.28 -14.79 8.58
C VAL A 254 14.49 -15.93 9.58
N ILE A 255 13.48 -16.77 9.83
CA ILE A 255 13.57 -17.91 10.75
C ILE A 255 14.56 -18.96 10.24
N GLU A 256 14.65 -19.19 8.94
CA GLU A 256 15.68 -20.09 8.34
C GLU A 256 17.11 -19.67 8.68
N HIS A 257 17.33 -18.38 8.94
CA HIS A 257 18.63 -17.84 9.36
C HIS A 257 18.77 -17.64 10.88
N ALA A 258 17.80 -18.10 11.68
CA ALA A 258 17.74 -17.84 13.12
C ALA A 258 19.01 -18.29 13.87
N ASP A 259 19.58 -19.45 13.54
CA ASP A 259 20.80 -19.96 14.20
C ASP A 259 22.02 -19.07 13.90
N ALA A 260 22.15 -18.60 12.66
CA ALA A 260 23.21 -17.66 12.28
C ALA A 260 23.08 -16.33 13.01
N ILE A 261 21.85 -15.79 13.06
CA ILE A 261 21.52 -14.55 13.78
C ILE A 261 21.82 -14.71 15.26
N LYS A 262 21.37 -15.81 15.89
CA LYS A 262 21.60 -16.13 17.30
C LYS A 262 23.09 -16.19 17.61
N LYS A 263 23.87 -16.83 16.75
CA LYS A 263 25.35 -16.92 16.89
C LYS A 263 25.96 -15.52 16.89
N LEU A 264 25.59 -14.65 15.95
CA LEU A 264 26.08 -13.27 15.86
C LEU A 264 25.73 -12.44 17.10
N VAL A 265 24.54 -12.65 17.66
CA VAL A 265 24.12 -12.01 18.93
C VAL A 265 24.99 -12.49 20.09
N LEU A 266 25.21 -13.83 20.21
CA LEU A 266 26.01 -14.40 21.28
C LEU A 266 27.51 -14.01 21.18
N GLU A 267 28.02 -13.82 19.98
CA GLU A 267 29.35 -13.30 19.71
C GLU A 267 29.50 -11.77 19.92
N GLY A 268 28.39 -11.08 20.27
CA GLY A 268 28.39 -9.64 20.46
C GLY A 268 28.52 -8.82 19.18
N LYS A 269 28.42 -9.46 18.00
CA LYS A 269 28.45 -8.78 16.69
C LYS A 269 27.15 -8.04 16.36
N ILE A 270 26.01 -8.50 16.92
CA ILE A 270 24.73 -7.83 16.87
C ILE A 270 24.38 -7.44 18.29
N SER A 271 24.33 -6.14 18.56
CA SER A 271 23.99 -5.58 19.87
C SER A 271 22.53 -5.19 20.01
N ARG A 272 21.86 -4.87 18.90
CA ARG A 272 20.46 -4.42 18.87
C ARG A 272 19.78 -4.74 17.55
N PHE A 273 18.47 -4.88 17.60
CA PHE A 273 17.58 -4.90 16.45
C PHE A 273 16.72 -3.64 16.46
N PHE A 274 16.60 -2.99 15.31
CA PHE A 274 15.72 -1.85 15.13
C PHE A 274 14.60 -2.25 14.19
N VAL A 275 13.37 -2.06 14.62
CA VAL A 275 12.18 -2.24 13.77
C VAL A 275 11.74 -0.87 13.27
N VAL A 276 11.89 -0.64 11.98
CA VAL A 276 11.49 0.60 11.31
C VAL A 276 10.21 0.30 10.52
N GLY A 277 9.08 0.80 11.02
CA GLY A 277 7.76 0.61 10.41
C GLY A 277 7.08 1.95 10.20
N GLY A 278 7.21 2.52 9.01
CA GLY A 278 6.64 3.81 8.67
C GLY A 278 7.45 4.53 7.60
N CYS A 279 7.03 5.73 7.27
CA CYS A 279 7.72 6.58 6.29
C CYS A 279 7.78 8.03 6.74
N ASP A 280 8.83 8.73 6.30
CA ASP A 280 8.94 10.17 6.46
C ASP A 280 7.90 10.90 5.59
N LYS A 281 7.51 12.10 6.01
CA LYS A 281 6.77 13.01 5.16
C LYS A 281 7.73 13.81 4.26
N ALA A 282 7.22 14.30 3.13
CA ALA A 282 7.99 15.13 2.20
C ALA A 282 8.47 16.47 2.81
N SER A 283 7.95 16.88 3.97
CA SER A 283 8.35 18.11 4.64
C SER A 283 9.60 17.90 5.49
N LYS A 284 10.47 18.92 5.54
CA LYS A 284 11.67 18.95 6.41
C LYS A 284 11.39 18.77 7.91
N GLN A 285 10.13 18.87 8.34
CA GLN A 285 9.70 18.76 9.73
C GLN A 285 9.46 17.31 10.20
N ASN A 286 9.55 16.31 9.30
CA ASN A 286 9.28 14.91 9.62
C ASN A 286 10.30 14.00 8.91
N ASN A 287 11.58 14.19 9.24
CA ASN A 287 12.70 13.39 8.71
C ASN A 287 13.18 12.34 9.72
N TYR A 288 12.28 11.84 10.58
CA TYR A 288 12.65 10.97 11.69
C TYR A 288 13.45 9.75 11.24
N TYR A 289 12.98 9.07 10.20
CA TYR A 289 13.65 7.85 9.70
C TYR A 289 14.93 8.15 8.91
N ARG A 290 15.03 9.32 8.28
CA ARG A 290 16.26 9.73 7.59
C ARG A 290 17.37 10.16 8.54
N GLU A 291 17.00 10.69 9.69
CA GLU A 291 17.94 11.18 10.71
C GLU A 291 18.38 10.04 11.64
N PHE A 292 17.65 8.94 11.67
CA PHE A 292 17.97 7.72 12.41
C PHE A 292 19.11 6.94 11.75
#